data_78c56b0529427aa485b0ac76493a2f34
#
_entry.id   78c56b0529427aa485b0ac76493a2f34
#
_cell.length_a   1.000
_cell.length_b   1.000
_cell.length_c   1.000
_cell.angle_alpha   90.00
_cell.angle_beta   90.00
_cell.angle_gamma   90.00
#
_symmetry.space_group_name_H-M   'P 1'
#
loop_
_entity.id
_entity.type
_entity.pdbx_description
1 polymer ?
#
loop_
_entity_poly.entity_id
_entity_poly.type
_entity_poly.pdbx_seq_one_letter_code
_entity_poly.pdbx_strand_id
1 'polypeptide(L)'
;MRRSLTWALAGAAATSIALAPGAYAEEISSFDVDVTVGADTVMDISETIVYDFESAERRGIFRDIPVRDYLDDGSARAYDIDVLSVTRDGSSEPYEIFDEGDYLRVRIGDPDITITGTHDYQIQYTVANGLTQYTQEQVDAIGIAELEPGDVEVYWDFIGGEWEAPIDQARVRVEGPGPILAYECFVGSAGSTIPCDVEIGTDSAVFASARLYTGDSLTGILAFPQEAFTAPVEEVIEAPKADRLVLGLLIGFVIAAIAIVVPTIVAIATRNKNKGAAIPLAPPQYSPPDGPTAAETGAARKGDDSAARARAIVATRVELAPRL
;
A
#
# COMPACT_ATOMS: atom_id res chain seq x y z
N MET A 1 6.09 -71.57 -56.44
CA MET A 1 5.94 -70.98 -55.09
C MET A 1 5.85 -69.46 -55.22
N ARG A 2 4.66 -68.88 -55.17
CA ARG A 2 4.45 -67.44 -55.23
C ARG A 2 4.01 -67.00 -53.85
N ARG A 3 4.80 -66.10 -53.19
CA ARG A 3 4.48 -65.42 -51.93
C ARG A 3 3.80 -64.09 -52.24
N SER A 4 2.54 -63.96 -51.86
CA SER A 4 1.76 -62.73 -51.92
C SER A 4 2.12 -61.87 -50.71
N LEU A 5 2.59 -60.64 -50.97
CA LEU A 5 2.79 -59.57 -49.96
C LEU A 5 1.49 -58.76 -49.82
N THR A 6 0.86 -58.83 -48.66
CA THR A 6 -0.27 -57.98 -48.26
C THR A 6 0.29 -56.70 -47.61
N TRP A 7 -0.05 -55.55 -48.25
CA TRP A 7 0.22 -54.21 -47.70
C TRP A 7 -0.94 -53.82 -46.76
N ALA A 8 -0.58 -53.59 -45.50
CA ALA A 8 -1.48 -53.01 -44.52
C ALA A 8 -1.40 -51.46 -44.61
N LEU A 9 -2.50 -50.81 -45.03
CA LEU A 9 -2.67 -49.38 -44.99
C LEU A 9 -2.97 -48.97 -43.56
N ALA A 10 -1.99 -48.31 -42.90
CA ALA A 10 -2.23 -47.61 -41.65
C ALA A 10 -2.85 -46.23 -41.95
N GLY A 11 -4.13 -46.08 -41.64
CA GLY A 11 -4.83 -44.79 -41.68
C GLY A 11 -4.37 -43.89 -40.52
N ALA A 12 -3.67 -42.81 -40.83
CA ALA A 12 -3.38 -41.73 -39.86
C ALA A 12 -4.66 -40.89 -39.68
N ALA A 13 -5.29 -41.01 -38.55
CA ALA A 13 -6.36 -40.10 -38.13
C ALA A 13 -5.68 -38.74 -37.74
N ALA A 14 -5.83 -37.75 -38.58
CA ALA A 14 -5.48 -36.37 -38.28
C ALA A 14 -6.47 -35.81 -37.25
N THR A 15 -6.09 -35.76 -35.99
CA THR A 15 -6.83 -35.07 -34.94
C THR A 15 -6.65 -33.58 -35.18
N SER A 16 -7.64 -32.91 -35.71
CA SER A 16 -7.69 -31.43 -35.78
C SER A 16 -7.91 -30.91 -34.39
N ILE A 17 -6.82 -30.38 -33.76
CA ILE A 17 -6.92 -29.58 -32.57
C ILE A 17 -7.56 -28.25 -33.03
N ALA A 18 -8.85 -28.09 -32.79
CA ALA A 18 -9.48 -26.78 -32.87
C ALA A 18 -8.88 -25.94 -31.74
N LEU A 19 -8.01 -24.98 -32.09
CA LEU A 19 -7.69 -23.90 -31.17
C LEU A 19 -9.02 -23.20 -30.86
N ALA A 20 -9.49 -23.34 -29.63
CA ALA A 20 -10.53 -22.47 -29.11
C ALA A 20 -10.03 -21.03 -29.30
N PRO A 21 -10.86 -20.09 -29.84
CA PRO A 21 -10.45 -18.68 -29.80
C PRO A 21 -10.09 -18.37 -28.35
N GLY A 22 -8.87 -17.86 -28.13
CA GLY A 22 -8.45 -17.42 -26.82
C GLY A 22 -9.54 -16.46 -26.33
N ALA A 23 -10.06 -16.68 -25.13
CA ALA A 23 -10.86 -15.67 -24.47
C ALA A 23 -9.96 -14.44 -24.38
N TYR A 24 -10.27 -13.39 -25.12
CA TYR A 24 -9.61 -12.11 -24.96
C TYR A 24 -9.85 -11.66 -23.52
N ALA A 25 -8.78 -11.31 -22.84
CA ALA A 25 -8.88 -10.82 -21.47
C ALA A 25 -9.36 -9.37 -21.54
N GLU A 26 -10.18 -8.97 -20.57
CA GLU A 26 -10.56 -7.58 -20.40
C GLU A 26 -9.32 -6.69 -20.28
N GLU A 27 -9.35 -5.50 -20.86
CA GLU A 27 -8.25 -4.54 -20.81
C GLU A 27 -8.77 -3.11 -20.72
N ILE A 28 -7.93 -2.22 -20.23
CA ILE A 28 -8.13 -0.78 -20.28
C ILE A 28 -7.22 -0.25 -21.38
N SER A 29 -7.86 0.14 -22.52
CA SER A 29 -7.12 0.60 -23.70
C SER A 29 -6.41 1.94 -23.44
N SER A 30 -7.05 2.84 -22.67
CA SER A 30 -6.42 4.06 -22.16
C SER A 30 -6.98 4.47 -20.81
N PHE A 31 -6.11 5.04 -19.97
CA PHE A 31 -6.46 5.65 -18.70
C PHE A 31 -5.80 7.03 -18.64
N ASP A 32 -6.59 8.06 -18.85
CA ASP A 32 -6.18 9.44 -18.79
C ASP A 32 -6.69 10.08 -17.51
N VAL A 33 -5.80 10.75 -16.75
CA VAL A 33 -6.12 11.48 -15.53
C VAL A 33 -5.72 12.94 -15.69
N ASP A 34 -6.67 13.84 -15.53
CA ASP A 34 -6.44 15.28 -15.43
C ASP A 34 -6.59 15.71 -13.96
N VAL A 35 -5.56 16.34 -13.42
CA VAL A 35 -5.49 16.82 -12.04
C VAL A 35 -5.24 18.29 -12.03
N THR A 36 -6.04 19.04 -11.28
CA THR A 36 -5.79 20.43 -10.94
C THR A 36 -5.53 20.55 -9.45
N VAL A 37 -4.33 20.97 -9.07
CA VAL A 37 -3.99 21.28 -7.68
C VAL A 37 -4.41 22.71 -7.39
N GLY A 38 -5.45 22.87 -6.59
CA GLY A 38 -5.99 24.18 -6.23
C GLY A 38 -5.08 24.95 -5.26
N ALA A 39 -5.05 26.25 -5.38
CA ALA A 39 -4.39 27.11 -4.39
C ALA A 39 -5.02 27.02 -2.98
N ASP A 40 -6.20 26.44 -2.88
CA ASP A 40 -6.91 26.12 -1.65
C ASP A 40 -6.54 24.75 -1.05
N THR A 41 -5.52 24.10 -1.60
CA THR A 41 -4.98 22.78 -1.19
C THR A 41 -5.87 21.58 -1.50
N VAL A 42 -6.89 21.76 -2.33
CA VAL A 42 -7.73 20.66 -2.83
C VAL A 42 -7.26 20.25 -4.23
N MET A 43 -7.24 18.97 -4.51
CA MET A 43 -7.03 18.45 -5.86
C MET A 43 -8.38 18.12 -6.50
N ASP A 44 -8.64 18.69 -7.67
CA ASP A 44 -9.73 18.28 -8.56
C ASP A 44 -9.20 17.23 -9.53
N ILE A 45 -9.81 16.07 -9.57
CA ILE A 45 -9.37 14.92 -10.38
C ILE A 45 -10.49 14.49 -11.32
N SER A 46 -10.13 14.35 -12.59
CA SER A 46 -11.00 13.80 -13.64
C SER A 46 -10.30 12.62 -14.31
N GLU A 47 -10.85 11.43 -14.14
CA GLU A 47 -10.37 10.20 -14.78
C GLU A 47 -11.21 9.89 -16.01
N THR A 48 -10.55 9.54 -17.12
CA THR A 48 -11.19 9.02 -18.33
C THR A 48 -10.61 7.65 -18.63
N ILE A 49 -11.48 6.62 -18.61
CA ILE A 49 -11.09 5.22 -18.69
C ILE A 49 -11.81 4.56 -19.87
N VAL A 50 -11.06 4.13 -20.88
CA VAL A 50 -11.59 3.34 -21.98
C VAL A 50 -11.40 1.86 -21.64
N TYR A 51 -12.50 1.25 -21.16
CA TYR A 51 -12.50 -0.15 -20.71
C TYR A 51 -13.11 -1.05 -21.76
N ASP A 52 -12.39 -2.09 -22.18
CA ASP A 52 -12.89 -3.10 -23.10
C ASP A 52 -13.17 -4.41 -22.34
N PHE A 53 -14.46 -4.71 -22.22
CA PHE A 53 -14.94 -5.97 -21.66
C PHE A 53 -14.86 -7.12 -22.65
N GLU A 54 -14.51 -6.83 -23.92
CA GLU A 54 -14.58 -7.80 -25.01
C GLU A 54 -15.99 -8.44 -25.08
N SER A 55 -16.07 -9.76 -24.98
CA SER A 55 -17.34 -10.50 -24.95
C SER A 55 -17.81 -10.85 -23.53
N ALA A 56 -17.08 -10.44 -22.48
CA ALA A 56 -17.48 -10.72 -21.12
C ALA A 56 -18.68 -9.87 -20.70
N GLU A 57 -19.71 -10.53 -20.20
CA GLU A 57 -20.88 -9.84 -19.64
C GLU A 57 -20.52 -9.33 -18.22
N ARG A 58 -20.46 -8.00 -18.06
CA ARG A 58 -20.19 -7.32 -16.80
C ARG A 58 -21.32 -6.36 -16.46
N ARG A 59 -21.37 -5.91 -15.19
CA ARG A 59 -22.32 -4.90 -14.73
C ARG A 59 -21.68 -3.53 -14.51
N GLY A 60 -20.45 -3.35 -15.04
CA GLY A 60 -19.67 -2.14 -14.90
C GLY A 60 -18.30 -2.42 -14.27
N ILE A 61 -17.70 -1.40 -13.69
CA ILE A 61 -16.34 -1.44 -13.13
C ILE A 61 -16.31 -1.04 -11.65
N PHE A 62 -15.20 -1.36 -10.97
CA PHE A 62 -14.86 -0.84 -9.65
C PHE A 62 -13.69 0.13 -9.77
N ARG A 63 -13.77 1.25 -9.07
CA ARG A 63 -12.65 2.16 -8.86
C ARG A 63 -12.37 2.29 -7.37
N ASP A 64 -11.21 1.83 -6.95
CA ASP A 64 -10.73 1.94 -5.58
C ASP A 64 -9.80 3.16 -5.47
N ILE A 65 -10.21 4.17 -4.72
CA ILE A 65 -9.45 5.41 -4.50
C ILE A 65 -8.85 5.33 -3.09
N PRO A 66 -7.54 5.50 -2.90
CA PRO A 66 -6.94 5.43 -1.58
C PRO A 66 -7.46 6.56 -0.68
N VAL A 67 -7.83 6.23 0.55
CA VAL A 67 -8.26 7.20 1.58
C VAL A 67 -7.29 7.26 2.76
N ARG A 68 -6.20 6.47 2.72
CA ARG A 68 -5.15 6.44 3.75
C ARG A 68 -3.79 6.18 3.13
N ASP A 69 -2.78 6.82 3.72
CA ASP A 69 -1.36 6.50 3.51
C ASP A 69 -0.72 6.22 4.87
N TYR A 70 -0.15 5.02 5.03
CA TYR A 70 0.42 4.56 6.29
C TYR A 70 1.83 5.08 6.48
N LEU A 71 2.07 5.63 7.68
CA LEU A 71 3.38 6.11 8.11
C LEU A 71 4.15 5.01 8.85
N ASP A 72 5.47 5.18 8.99
CA ASP A 72 6.36 4.18 9.61
C ASP A 72 6.04 3.87 11.07
N ASP A 73 5.40 4.81 11.78
CA ASP A 73 4.97 4.64 13.18
C ASP A 73 3.61 3.90 13.30
N GLY A 74 3.01 3.50 12.17
CA GLY A 74 1.72 2.83 12.09
C GLY A 74 0.52 3.77 12.18
N SER A 75 0.72 5.08 12.27
CA SER A 75 -0.32 6.07 12.01
C SER A 75 -0.63 6.14 10.51
N ALA A 76 -1.68 6.85 10.12
CA ALA A 76 -2.01 7.04 8.71
C ALA A 76 -2.42 8.49 8.45
N ARG A 77 -2.01 9.04 7.30
CA ARG A 77 -2.65 10.22 6.73
C ARG A 77 -4.00 9.81 6.18
N ALA A 78 -5.03 10.57 6.51
CA ALA A 78 -6.38 10.34 6.01
C ALA A 78 -6.73 11.41 4.99
N TYR A 79 -7.23 10.97 3.85
CA TYR A 79 -7.69 11.81 2.75
C TYR A 79 -9.21 11.91 2.76
N ASP A 80 -9.73 13.06 2.38
CA ASP A 80 -11.16 13.29 2.23
C ASP A 80 -11.51 13.32 0.74
N ILE A 81 -12.29 12.34 0.30
CA ILE A 81 -12.66 12.13 -1.10
C ILE A 81 -14.14 12.40 -1.29
N ASP A 82 -14.49 13.31 -2.20
CA ASP A 82 -15.87 13.55 -2.60
C ASP A 82 -16.05 13.26 -4.10
N VAL A 83 -16.87 12.24 -4.41
CA VAL A 83 -17.18 11.84 -5.79
C VAL A 83 -18.29 12.71 -6.32
N LEU A 84 -17.98 13.55 -7.29
CA LEU A 84 -18.86 14.56 -7.85
C LEU A 84 -19.77 14.04 -8.97
N SER A 85 -19.21 13.23 -9.86
CA SER A 85 -19.96 12.69 -11.00
C SER A 85 -19.32 11.44 -11.58
N VAL A 86 -20.17 10.57 -12.12
CA VAL A 86 -19.76 9.41 -12.91
C VAL A 86 -20.59 9.34 -14.18
N THR A 87 -19.93 9.18 -15.32
CA THR A 87 -20.60 8.97 -16.61
C THR A 87 -20.05 7.73 -17.32
N ARG A 88 -20.87 7.14 -18.19
CA ARG A 88 -20.47 6.13 -19.16
C ARG A 88 -21.00 6.52 -20.53
N ASP A 89 -20.13 6.49 -21.54
CA ASP A 89 -20.45 6.85 -22.93
C ASP A 89 -21.12 8.25 -23.01
N GLY A 90 -20.66 9.20 -22.16
CA GLY A 90 -21.18 10.56 -22.08
C GLY A 90 -22.55 10.71 -21.40
N SER A 91 -23.11 9.65 -20.83
CA SER A 91 -24.36 9.69 -20.06
C SER A 91 -24.10 9.42 -18.59
N SER A 92 -24.90 10.03 -17.69
CA SER A 92 -24.79 9.74 -16.25
C SER A 92 -24.98 8.25 -16.00
N GLU A 93 -24.06 7.67 -15.22
CA GLU A 93 -24.07 6.26 -14.87
C GLU A 93 -24.38 6.09 -13.37
N PRO A 94 -25.23 5.13 -12.98
CA PRO A 94 -25.45 4.79 -11.58
C PRO A 94 -24.16 4.34 -10.92
N TYR A 95 -23.93 4.78 -9.67
CA TYR A 95 -22.81 4.32 -8.86
C TYR A 95 -23.18 4.24 -7.38
N GLU A 96 -22.44 3.45 -6.64
CA GLU A 96 -22.52 3.35 -5.18
C GLU A 96 -21.11 3.42 -4.57
N ILE A 97 -21.02 4.02 -3.40
CA ILE A 97 -19.77 4.23 -2.68
C ILE A 97 -19.74 3.32 -1.45
N PHE A 98 -18.61 2.60 -1.26
CA PHE A 98 -18.35 1.73 -0.13
C PHE A 98 -17.05 2.16 0.55
N ASP A 99 -17.05 2.19 1.88
CA ASP A 99 -15.83 2.32 2.68
C ASP A 99 -15.24 0.93 2.90
N GLU A 100 -14.14 0.65 2.21
CA GLU A 100 -13.38 -0.61 2.32
C GLU A 100 -12.16 -0.45 3.25
N GLY A 101 -12.19 0.54 4.13
CA GLY A 101 -11.15 0.82 5.11
C GLY A 101 -10.03 1.66 4.56
N ASP A 102 -9.15 1.12 3.72
CA ASP A 102 -8.03 1.87 3.14
C ASP A 102 -8.38 2.51 1.80
N TYR A 103 -9.50 2.12 1.22
CA TYR A 103 -10.01 2.60 -0.06
C TYR A 103 -11.47 3.03 0.03
N LEU A 104 -11.80 4.06 -0.73
CA LEU A 104 -13.16 4.37 -1.13
C LEU A 104 -13.43 3.61 -2.43
N ARG A 105 -14.27 2.56 -2.37
CA ARG A 105 -14.67 1.82 -3.56
C ARG A 105 -15.88 2.44 -4.21
N VAL A 106 -15.73 2.88 -5.44
CA VAL A 106 -16.82 3.34 -6.30
C VAL A 106 -17.22 2.19 -7.21
N ARG A 107 -18.39 1.58 -6.96
CA ARG A 107 -18.99 0.60 -7.85
C ARG A 107 -19.80 1.34 -8.91
N ILE A 108 -19.41 1.25 -10.16
CA ILE A 108 -19.99 1.98 -11.29
C ILE A 108 -20.76 1.01 -12.17
N GLY A 109 -22.03 1.27 -12.40
CA GLY A 109 -22.92 0.47 -13.24
C GLY A 109 -24.20 0.04 -12.55
N ASP A 110 -25.20 -0.31 -13.34
CA ASP A 110 -26.48 -0.83 -12.87
C ASP A 110 -26.36 -2.33 -12.53
N PRO A 111 -26.67 -2.76 -11.30
CA PRO A 111 -26.56 -4.16 -10.89
C PRO A 111 -27.46 -5.13 -11.66
N ASP A 112 -28.48 -4.62 -12.32
CA ASP A 112 -29.47 -5.43 -13.04
C ASP A 112 -29.20 -5.49 -14.58
N ILE A 113 -28.22 -4.69 -15.07
CA ILE A 113 -27.91 -4.56 -16.50
C ILE A 113 -26.51 -5.07 -16.77
N THR A 114 -26.34 -6.00 -17.70
CA THR A 114 -25.03 -6.41 -18.20
C THR A 114 -24.70 -5.68 -19.51
N ILE A 115 -23.40 -5.41 -19.66
CA ILE A 115 -22.80 -4.75 -20.81
C ILE A 115 -21.61 -5.60 -21.32
N THR A 116 -21.20 -5.38 -22.56
CA THR A 116 -20.05 -6.03 -23.22
C THR A 116 -19.42 -5.03 -24.19
N GLY A 117 -18.19 -5.30 -24.64
CA GLY A 117 -17.48 -4.44 -25.57
C GLY A 117 -16.82 -3.25 -24.88
N THR A 118 -16.49 -2.22 -25.63
CA THR A 118 -15.72 -1.07 -25.16
C THR A 118 -16.65 0.04 -24.69
N HIS A 119 -16.35 0.60 -23.52
CA HIS A 119 -17.08 1.72 -22.92
C HIS A 119 -16.12 2.79 -22.37
N ASP A 120 -16.52 4.06 -22.49
CA ASP A 120 -15.82 5.22 -21.96
C ASP A 120 -16.42 5.60 -20.61
N TYR A 121 -15.65 5.48 -19.52
CA TYR A 121 -16.04 5.95 -18.20
C TYR A 121 -15.34 7.28 -17.89
N GLN A 122 -16.08 8.21 -17.29
CA GLN A 122 -15.50 9.41 -16.70
C GLN A 122 -15.93 9.50 -15.24
N ILE A 123 -14.94 9.71 -14.35
CA ILE A 123 -15.13 9.85 -12.91
C ILE A 123 -14.53 11.18 -12.49
N GLN A 124 -15.30 12.02 -11.81
CA GLN A 124 -14.83 13.29 -11.27
C GLN A 124 -14.95 13.27 -9.76
N TYR A 125 -13.89 13.64 -9.08
CA TYR A 125 -13.85 13.71 -7.62
C TYR A 125 -12.83 14.73 -7.13
N THR A 126 -12.95 15.14 -5.86
CA THR A 126 -11.98 15.98 -5.18
C THR A 126 -11.25 15.20 -4.10
N VAL A 127 -10.03 15.64 -3.82
CA VAL A 127 -9.19 15.12 -2.73
C VAL A 127 -8.76 16.29 -1.86
N ALA A 128 -9.21 16.31 -0.61
CA ALA A 128 -8.71 17.21 0.41
C ALA A 128 -7.78 16.47 1.38
N ASN A 129 -6.89 17.20 2.04
CA ASN A 129 -5.85 16.68 2.94
C ASN A 129 -4.84 15.73 2.26
N GLY A 130 -4.73 15.79 0.92
CA GLY A 130 -3.83 14.96 0.11
C GLY A 130 -2.45 15.58 -0.11
N LEU A 131 -2.21 16.80 0.37
CA LEU A 131 -0.93 17.50 0.24
C LEU A 131 -0.15 17.45 1.55
N THR A 132 1.19 17.51 1.45
CA THR A 132 2.09 17.59 2.61
C THR A 132 3.06 18.75 2.46
N GLN A 133 3.77 19.10 3.53
CA GLN A 133 4.82 20.12 3.48
C GLN A 133 6.18 19.48 3.77
N TYR A 134 7.20 19.90 3.02
CA TYR A 134 8.56 19.47 3.27
C TYR A 134 9.08 20.03 4.60
N THR A 135 9.63 19.16 5.41
CA THR A 135 10.39 19.53 6.61
C THR A 135 11.82 19.90 6.25
N GLN A 136 12.54 20.59 7.15
CA GLN A 136 13.96 20.89 6.97
C GLN A 136 14.80 19.62 6.76
N GLU A 137 14.48 18.55 7.48
CA GLU A 137 15.20 17.27 7.39
C GLU A 137 15.03 16.62 6.00
N GLN A 138 13.84 16.67 5.44
CA GLN A 138 13.55 16.17 4.09
C GLN A 138 14.27 17.00 3.02
N VAL A 139 14.21 18.32 3.10
CA VAL A 139 14.93 19.22 2.17
C VAL A 139 16.42 18.96 2.20
N ASP A 140 17.03 18.84 3.39
CA ASP A 140 18.45 18.55 3.55
C ASP A 140 18.82 17.16 2.98
N ALA A 141 17.93 16.19 3.08
CA ALA A 141 18.13 14.83 2.57
C ALA A 141 18.01 14.76 1.05
N ILE A 142 17.05 15.48 0.46
CA ILE A 142 16.81 15.55 -0.98
C ILE A 142 17.92 16.33 -1.68
N GLY A 143 18.33 17.47 -1.12
CA GLY A 143 19.47 18.27 -1.60
C GLY A 143 19.21 19.03 -2.91
N ILE A 144 17.95 19.29 -3.26
CA ILE A 144 17.56 20.14 -4.39
C ILE A 144 17.62 21.59 -3.91
N ALA A 145 18.37 22.45 -4.63
CA ALA A 145 18.68 23.80 -4.18
C ALA A 145 17.46 24.75 -4.20
N GLU A 146 16.48 24.45 -5.02
CA GLU A 146 15.25 25.23 -5.20
C GLU A 146 14.16 24.86 -4.20
N LEU A 147 14.36 23.78 -3.39
CA LEU A 147 13.38 23.30 -2.44
C LEU A 147 13.64 23.87 -1.06
N GLU A 148 12.62 24.44 -0.44
CA GLU A 148 12.68 25.03 0.90
C GLU A 148 11.70 24.34 1.87
N PRO A 149 11.99 24.35 3.19
CA PRO A 149 11.04 23.88 4.19
C PRO A 149 9.74 24.66 4.14
N GLY A 150 8.61 23.94 4.10
CA GLY A 150 7.29 24.52 3.94
C GLY A 150 6.76 24.47 2.51
N ASP A 151 7.63 24.20 1.51
CA ASP A 151 7.16 23.90 0.16
C ASP A 151 6.23 22.70 0.17
N VAL A 152 5.28 22.68 -0.77
CA VAL A 152 4.17 21.74 -0.76
C VAL A 152 4.45 20.59 -1.70
N GLU A 153 4.27 19.38 -1.18
CA GLU A 153 4.39 18.13 -1.91
C GLU A 153 3.01 17.60 -2.30
N VAL A 154 2.90 17.22 -3.56
CA VAL A 154 1.89 16.29 -4.07
C VAL A 154 2.57 14.94 -4.23
N TYR A 155 2.20 13.96 -3.42
CA TYR A 155 2.58 12.56 -3.58
C TYR A 155 1.30 11.74 -3.76
N TRP A 156 1.07 11.22 -4.98
CA TRP A 156 -0.20 10.58 -5.26
C TRP A 156 -0.08 9.41 -6.24
N ASP A 157 -0.76 8.30 -5.92
CA ASP A 157 -0.98 7.19 -6.85
C ASP A 157 -2.14 7.54 -7.78
N PHE A 158 -1.85 8.30 -8.84
CA PHE A 158 -2.87 8.76 -9.79
C PHE A 158 -3.61 7.61 -10.45
N ILE A 159 -2.89 6.53 -10.77
CA ILE A 159 -3.46 5.27 -11.21
C ILE A 159 -3.02 4.22 -10.19
N GLY A 160 -3.96 3.80 -9.35
CA GLY A 160 -3.70 2.81 -8.31
C GLY A 160 -3.49 1.40 -8.85
N GLY A 161 -2.90 0.52 -8.02
CA GLY A 161 -2.60 -0.88 -8.37
C GLY A 161 -3.80 -1.84 -8.24
N GLU A 162 -5.00 -1.36 -7.92
CA GLU A 162 -6.17 -2.22 -7.66
C GLU A 162 -6.89 -2.70 -8.93
N TRP A 163 -6.37 -2.36 -10.12
CA TRP A 163 -6.94 -2.77 -11.39
C TRP A 163 -6.63 -4.23 -11.70
N GLU A 164 -7.69 -5.03 -11.95
CA GLU A 164 -7.57 -6.42 -12.39
C GLU A 164 -7.23 -6.54 -13.88
N ALA A 165 -7.68 -5.57 -14.69
CA ALA A 165 -7.38 -5.47 -16.11
C ALA A 165 -6.06 -4.72 -16.32
N PRO A 166 -5.18 -5.16 -17.25
CA PRO A 166 -4.00 -4.39 -17.64
C PRO A 166 -4.42 -3.09 -18.34
N ILE A 167 -3.57 -2.07 -18.26
CA ILE A 167 -3.79 -0.76 -18.89
C ILE A 167 -2.75 -0.60 -20.00
N ASP A 168 -3.20 -0.41 -21.25
CA ASP A 168 -2.29 -0.31 -22.39
C ASP A 168 -1.63 1.05 -22.53
N GLN A 169 -2.35 2.12 -22.16
CA GLN A 169 -1.81 3.47 -22.18
C GLN A 169 -2.27 4.20 -20.91
N ALA A 170 -1.32 4.66 -20.12
CA ALA A 170 -1.55 5.44 -18.92
C ALA A 170 -1.00 6.85 -19.09
N ARG A 171 -1.79 7.86 -18.80
CA ARG A 171 -1.37 9.25 -18.88
C ARG A 171 -1.99 10.06 -17.75
N VAL A 172 -1.18 10.85 -17.08
CA VAL A 172 -1.59 11.75 -16.00
C VAL A 172 -1.09 13.14 -16.32
N ARG A 173 -1.98 14.09 -16.39
CA ARG A 173 -1.67 15.53 -16.50
C ARG A 173 -1.98 16.19 -15.18
N VAL A 174 -0.99 16.86 -14.62
CA VAL A 174 -1.13 17.64 -13.40
C VAL A 174 -0.88 19.11 -13.71
N GLU A 175 -1.78 19.97 -13.28
CA GLU A 175 -1.63 21.43 -13.33
C GLU A 175 -1.64 21.96 -11.88
N GLY A 176 -0.59 22.72 -11.52
CA GLY A 176 -0.39 23.26 -10.18
C GLY A 176 -0.71 24.74 -10.06
N PRO A 177 -0.79 25.28 -8.83
CA PRO A 177 -1.06 26.71 -8.58
C PRO A 177 0.16 27.60 -8.82
N GLY A 178 1.34 27.02 -9.07
CA GLY A 178 2.61 27.74 -9.26
C GLY A 178 3.67 26.90 -9.96
N PRO A 179 4.89 27.40 -10.08
CA PRO A 179 5.96 26.68 -10.77
C PRO A 179 6.32 25.38 -10.04
N ILE A 180 6.64 24.35 -10.83
CA ILE A 180 7.13 23.09 -10.29
C ILE A 180 8.60 23.23 -9.90
N LEU A 181 8.93 22.96 -8.63
CA LEU A 181 10.29 23.05 -8.08
C LEU A 181 11.06 21.73 -8.25
N ALA A 182 10.36 20.61 -8.06
CA ALA A 182 10.90 19.27 -8.20
C ALA A 182 9.81 18.31 -8.65
N TYR A 183 10.22 17.20 -9.25
CA TYR A 183 9.30 16.14 -9.70
C TYR A 183 9.97 14.80 -9.75
N GLU A 184 9.17 13.75 -9.51
CA GLU A 184 9.49 12.36 -9.78
C GLU A 184 8.25 11.60 -10.23
N CYS A 185 8.44 10.46 -10.89
CA CYS A 185 7.35 9.58 -11.28
C CYS A 185 7.84 8.15 -11.37
N PHE A 186 7.02 7.22 -10.88
CA PHE A 186 7.31 5.80 -10.86
C PHE A 186 6.15 4.99 -11.41
N VAL A 187 6.50 3.84 -12.03
CA VAL A 187 5.52 2.85 -12.50
C VAL A 187 5.89 1.46 -11.99
N GLY A 188 4.88 0.63 -11.77
CA GLY A 188 5.03 -0.75 -11.36
C GLY A 188 4.31 -1.07 -10.06
N SER A 189 4.59 -2.24 -9.50
CA SER A 189 4.00 -2.68 -8.23
C SER A 189 4.52 -1.86 -7.05
N ALA A 190 3.80 -1.90 -5.93
CA ALA A 190 4.13 -1.16 -4.72
C ALA A 190 5.62 -1.24 -4.35
N GLY A 191 6.26 -0.09 -4.14
CA GLY A 191 7.70 0.05 -3.88
C GLY A 191 8.59 0.01 -5.12
N SER A 192 8.01 0.06 -6.32
CA SER A 192 8.77 0.19 -7.58
C SER A 192 9.48 1.54 -7.63
N THR A 193 10.69 1.54 -8.17
CA THR A 193 11.50 2.73 -8.48
C THR A 193 11.75 2.86 -9.99
N ILE A 194 10.94 2.21 -10.81
CA ILE A 194 11.05 2.30 -12.28
C ILE A 194 10.45 3.64 -12.70
N PRO A 195 11.25 4.53 -13.32
CA PRO A 195 10.74 5.84 -13.74
C PRO A 195 9.72 5.70 -14.86
N CYS A 196 8.74 6.62 -14.89
CA CYS A 196 7.83 6.79 -16.01
C CYS A 196 8.40 7.79 -17.03
N ASP A 197 7.70 7.97 -18.16
CA ASP A 197 7.99 9.07 -19.09
C ASP A 197 7.41 10.37 -18.54
N VAL A 198 8.21 11.45 -18.54
CA VAL A 198 7.83 12.75 -17.95
C VAL A 198 8.03 13.88 -18.95
N GLU A 199 7.02 14.74 -19.09
CA GLU A 199 7.10 16.04 -19.75
C GLU A 199 6.77 17.14 -18.74
N ILE A 200 7.69 18.11 -18.55
CA ILE A 200 7.53 19.19 -17.56
C ILE A 200 7.34 20.53 -18.24
N GLY A 201 6.27 21.24 -17.85
CA GLY A 201 6.06 22.66 -18.11
C GLY A 201 6.51 23.53 -16.93
N THR A 202 6.07 24.77 -16.89
CA THR A 202 6.37 25.67 -15.77
C THR A 202 5.57 25.30 -14.53
N ASP A 203 4.28 25.09 -14.71
CA ASP A 203 3.26 24.82 -13.67
C ASP A 203 2.49 23.52 -13.93
N SER A 204 2.92 22.74 -14.90
CA SER A 204 2.26 21.51 -15.31
C SER A 204 3.24 20.39 -15.59
N ALA A 205 2.82 19.16 -15.32
CA ALA A 205 3.55 17.93 -15.62
C ALA A 205 2.65 16.95 -16.37
N VAL A 206 3.24 16.15 -17.24
CA VAL A 206 2.59 14.98 -17.82
C VAL A 206 3.45 13.77 -17.51
N PHE A 207 2.86 12.80 -16.84
CA PHE A 207 3.43 11.48 -16.57
C PHE A 207 2.78 10.46 -17.49
N ALA A 208 3.56 9.55 -18.06
CA ALA A 208 3.03 8.55 -18.98
C ALA A 208 3.73 7.19 -18.84
N SER A 209 2.99 6.14 -19.16
CA SER A 209 3.50 4.79 -19.31
C SER A 209 2.83 4.10 -20.47
N ALA A 210 3.61 3.37 -21.27
CA ALA A 210 3.09 2.61 -22.40
C ALA A 210 2.24 1.40 -21.96
N ARG A 211 2.50 0.81 -20.79
CA ARG A 211 1.71 -0.29 -20.24
C ARG A 211 1.87 -0.40 -18.73
N LEU A 212 0.74 -0.63 -18.04
CA LEU A 212 0.71 -1.08 -16.65
C LEU A 212 0.09 -2.48 -16.61
N TYR A 213 0.74 -3.41 -15.95
CA TYR A 213 0.19 -4.75 -15.73
C TYR A 213 -0.73 -4.75 -14.51
N THR A 214 -1.51 -5.81 -14.36
CA THR A 214 -2.36 -6.01 -13.17
C THR A 214 -1.54 -5.84 -11.89
N GLY A 215 -1.96 -4.94 -11.01
CA GLY A 215 -1.26 -4.63 -9.76
C GLY A 215 -0.16 -3.56 -9.88
N ASP A 216 0.07 -3.01 -11.08
CA ASP A 216 0.97 -1.88 -11.27
C ASP A 216 0.22 -0.56 -11.04
N SER A 217 0.93 0.43 -10.50
CA SER A 217 0.47 1.81 -10.30
C SER A 217 1.28 2.79 -11.13
N LEU A 218 0.77 4.01 -11.28
CA LEU A 218 1.51 5.18 -11.72
C LEU A 218 1.44 6.23 -10.62
N THR A 219 2.58 6.45 -9.96
CA THR A 219 2.76 7.37 -8.85
C THR A 219 3.51 8.59 -9.33
N GLY A 220 3.03 9.78 -9.01
CA GLY A 220 3.71 11.04 -9.30
C GLY A 220 4.00 11.82 -8.03
N ILE A 221 5.15 12.52 -8.04
CA ILE A 221 5.59 13.42 -6.99
C ILE A 221 5.87 14.77 -7.64
N LEU A 222 5.32 15.82 -7.04
CA LEU A 222 5.53 17.20 -7.49
C LEU A 222 5.74 18.10 -6.26
N ALA A 223 6.66 19.03 -6.36
CA ALA A 223 6.88 20.07 -5.35
C ALA A 223 6.51 21.45 -5.90
N PHE A 224 5.79 22.22 -5.11
CA PHE A 224 5.36 23.59 -5.42
C PHE A 224 5.77 24.54 -4.31
N PRO A 225 6.06 25.83 -4.62
CA PRO A 225 6.40 26.81 -3.62
C PRO A 225 5.20 27.09 -2.70
N GLN A 226 5.45 27.21 -1.39
CA GLN A 226 4.42 27.47 -0.38
C GLN A 226 3.57 28.70 -0.72
N GLU A 227 4.16 29.75 -1.27
CA GLU A 227 3.49 31.00 -1.63
C GLU A 227 2.47 30.88 -2.77
N ALA A 228 2.46 29.76 -3.50
CA ALA A 228 1.45 29.49 -4.51
C ALA A 228 0.10 29.10 -3.89
N PHE A 229 0.08 28.76 -2.60
CA PHE A 229 -1.13 28.35 -1.91
C PHE A 229 -1.70 29.47 -1.05
N THR A 230 -3.03 29.59 -1.03
CA THR A 230 -3.77 30.60 -0.27
C THR A 230 -4.37 30.06 1.02
N ALA A 231 -4.45 28.73 1.13
CA ALA A 231 -4.90 28.01 2.31
C ALA A 231 -3.73 27.24 2.96
N PRO A 232 -3.77 27.00 4.27
CA PRO A 232 -2.79 26.13 4.90
C PRO A 232 -2.93 24.68 4.42
N VAL A 233 -1.82 23.96 4.28
CA VAL A 233 -1.85 22.52 4.08
C VAL A 233 -2.25 21.86 5.37
N GLU A 234 -3.34 21.11 5.35
CA GLU A 234 -3.85 20.36 6.48
C GLU A 234 -3.53 18.88 6.30
N GLU A 235 -2.88 18.28 7.30
CA GLU A 235 -2.68 16.83 7.36
C GLU A 235 -3.55 16.25 8.47
N VAL A 236 -4.42 15.32 8.11
CA VAL A 236 -5.23 14.58 9.07
C VAL A 236 -4.53 13.26 9.40
N ILE A 237 -3.94 13.18 10.59
CA ILE A 237 -3.24 11.99 11.05
C ILE A 237 -4.14 11.16 11.96
N GLU A 238 -4.49 9.97 11.51
CA GLU A 238 -5.18 8.96 12.32
C GLU A 238 -4.16 8.18 13.14
N ALA A 239 -4.41 8.02 14.44
CA ALA A 239 -3.58 7.19 15.30
C ALA A 239 -3.58 5.73 14.85
N PRO A 240 -2.49 4.97 15.10
CA PRO A 240 -2.44 3.56 14.78
C PRO A 240 -3.67 2.82 15.32
N LYS A 241 -4.32 2.04 14.48
CA LYS A 241 -5.45 1.20 14.92
C LYS A 241 -4.91 0.19 15.93
N ALA A 242 -5.30 0.33 17.21
CA ALA A 242 -4.95 -0.65 18.23
C ALA A 242 -5.46 -2.02 17.76
N ASP A 243 -4.53 -2.95 17.57
CA ASP A 243 -4.89 -4.30 17.16
C ASP A 243 -5.80 -4.91 18.24
N ARG A 244 -7.09 -5.05 17.90
CA ARG A 244 -8.11 -5.58 18.82
C ARG A 244 -7.77 -6.97 19.33
N LEU A 245 -7.01 -7.74 18.55
CA LEU A 245 -6.48 -9.05 18.96
C LEU A 245 -5.42 -8.89 20.05
N VAL A 246 -4.46 -7.98 19.86
CA VAL A 246 -3.41 -7.71 20.88
C VAL A 246 -4.03 -7.14 22.14
N LEU A 247 -4.95 -6.20 22.01
CA LEU A 247 -5.69 -5.65 23.17
C LEU A 247 -6.51 -6.74 23.87
N GLY A 248 -7.20 -7.61 23.13
CA GLY A 248 -7.94 -8.75 23.66
C GLY A 248 -7.05 -9.76 24.38
N LEU A 249 -5.88 -10.07 23.83
CA LEU A 249 -4.87 -10.94 24.45
C LEU A 249 -4.28 -10.32 25.72
N LEU A 250 -3.99 -9.01 25.72
CA LEU A 250 -3.50 -8.30 26.90
C LEU A 250 -4.55 -8.29 28.03
N ILE A 251 -5.82 -8.00 27.70
CA ILE A 251 -6.92 -8.05 28.66
C ILE A 251 -7.11 -9.48 29.19
N GLY A 252 -7.09 -10.48 28.30
CA GLY A 252 -7.19 -11.90 28.67
C GLY A 252 -6.03 -12.33 29.58
N PHE A 253 -4.81 -11.89 29.30
CA PHE A 253 -3.63 -12.17 30.13
C PHE A 253 -3.74 -11.53 31.52
N VAL A 254 -4.22 -10.28 31.60
CA VAL A 254 -4.45 -9.59 32.89
C VAL A 254 -5.52 -10.31 33.71
N ILE A 255 -6.62 -10.72 33.09
CA ILE A 255 -7.70 -11.45 33.77
C ILE A 255 -7.18 -12.80 34.27
N ALA A 256 -6.42 -13.55 33.45
CA ALA A 256 -5.82 -14.81 33.84
C ALA A 256 -4.81 -14.65 34.99
N ALA A 257 -3.98 -13.60 34.96
CA ALA A 257 -3.05 -13.27 36.03
C ALA A 257 -3.79 -12.98 37.35
N ILE A 258 -4.85 -12.18 37.30
CA ILE A 258 -5.70 -11.89 38.49
C ILE A 258 -6.35 -13.19 39.01
N ALA A 259 -6.85 -14.05 38.14
CA ALA A 259 -7.46 -15.33 38.52
C ALA A 259 -6.48 -16.31 39.21
N ILE A 260 -5.18 -16.18 38.94
CA ILE A 260 -4.15 -17.00 39.59
C ILE A 260 -3.65 -16.34 40.87
N VAL A 261 -3.36 -15.03 40.82
CA VAL A 261 -2.75 -14.30 41.92
C VAL A 261 -3.69 -14.15 43.12
N VAL A 262 -4.96 -13.84 42.88
CA VAL A 262 -5.94 -13.64 43.99
C VAL A 262 -6.15 -14.90 44.79
N PRO A 263 -6.45 -16.08 44.22
CA PRO A 263 -6.60 -17.31 45.02
C PRO A 263 -5.29 -17.74 45.69
N THR A 264 -4.14 -17.46 45.05
CA THR A 264 -2.83 -17.77 45.67
C THR A 264 -2.58 -16.93 46.91
N ILE A 265 -2.86 -15.62 46.87
CA ILE A 265 -2.76 -14.74 48.01
C ILE A 265 -3.74 -15.18 49.15
N VAL A 266 -5.00 -15.50 48.79
CA VAL A 266 -5.99 -15.99 49.74
C VAL A 266 -5.51 -17.31 50.36
N ALA A 267 -4.99 -18.25 49.59
CA ALA A 267 -4.46 -19.54 50.08
C ALA A 267 -3.26 -19.33 51.04
N ILE A 268 -2.34 -18.39 50.70
CA ILE A 268 -1.21 -18.08 51.60
C ILE A 268 -1.72 -17.40 52.89
N ALA A 269 -2.66 -16.47 52.82
CA ALA A 269 -3.22 -15.79 53.98
C ALA A 269 -3.98 -16.73 54.92
N THR A 270 -4.72 -17.70 54.37
CA THR A 270 -5.43 -18.73 55.15
C THR A 270 -4.47 -19.77 55.74
N ARG A 271 -3.40 -20.16 55.02
CA ARG A 271 -2.34 -21.04 55.55
C ARG A 271 -1.59 -20.41 56.71
N ASN A 272 -1.35 -19.10 56.69
CA ASN A 272 -0.67 -18.40 57.81
C ASN A 272 -1.53 -18.28 59.07
N LYS A 273 -2.86 -18.34 58.98
CA LYS A 273 -3.75 -18.38 60.15
C LYS A 273 -3.75 -19.71 60.86
N ASN A 274 -3.31 -20.78 60.19
CA ASN A 274 -3.35 -22.16 60.74
C ASN A 274 -2.00 -22.68 61.20
N LYS A 275 -0.89 -21.89 61.16
CA LYS A 275 0.42 -22.30 61.70
C LYS A 275 0.50 -21.99 63.17
N GLY A 276 0.08 -22.94 64.03
CA GLY A 276 0.56 -23.02 65.41
C GLY A 276 2.06 -23.21 65.40
N ALA A 277 2.72 -22.69 66.46
CA ALA A 277 4.18 -22.57 66.61
C ALA A 277 5.00 -23.77 66.10
N ALA A 278 5.81 -23.53 65.11
CA ALA A 278 6.78 -24.52 64.60
C ALA A 278 8.01 -24.54 65.49
N ILE A 279 8.44 -25.70 65.85
CA ILE A 279 9.72 -25.98 66.60
C ILE A 279 10.88 -25.63 65.65
N PRO A 280 11.89 -24.84 66.06
CA PRO A 280 12.98 -24.49 65.20
C PRO A 280 13.91 -25.70 65.00
N LEU A 281 13.98 -26.19 63.77
CA LEU A 281 15.02 -27.12 63.34
C LEU A 281 16.24 -26.35 62.90
N ALA A 282 17.41 -26.75 63.37
CA ALA A 282 18.70 -26.15 63.01
C ALA A 282 18.95 -26.25 61.48
N PRO A 283 19.48 -25.23 60.84
CA PRO A 283 19.74 -25.24 59.39
C PRO A 283 20.89 -26.21 59.06
N PRO A 284 20.78 -26.97 57.97
CA PRO A 284 21.90 -27.75 57.45
C PRO A 284 22.99 -26.82 56.94
N GLN A 285 24.26 -27.06 57.36
CA GLN A 285 25.42 -26.37 56.76
C GLN A 285 25.70 -26.96 55.38
N TYR A 286 25.53 -26.11 54.34
CA TYR A 286 25.91 -26.45 52.98
C TYR A 286 27.15 -25.62 52.59
N SER A 287 28.23 -26.31 52.23
CA SER A 287 29.40 -25.72 51.61
C SER A 287 29.28 -25.89 50.09
N PRO A 288 29.31 -24.81 49.31
CA PRO A 288 29.27 -24.92 47.85
C PRO A 288 30.57 -25.56 47.32
N PRO A 289 30.49 -26.37 46.26
CA PRO A 289 31.66 -26.91 45.59
C PRO A 289 32.43 -25.81 44.85
N ASP A 290 33.77 -25.85 44.91
CA ASP A 290 34.65 -25.00 44.16
C ASP A 290 34.52 -25.26 42.66
N GLY A 291 33.92 -24.28 41.93
CA GLY A 291 33.83 -24.25 40.49
C GLY A 291 33.77 -22.81 39.96
N PRO A 292 34.17 -22.57 38.71
CA PRO A 292 34.24 -21.21 38.18
C PRO A 292 32.86 -20.56 38.16
N THR A 293 32.83 -19.28 38.54
CA THR A 293 31.61 -18.45 38.63
C THR A 293 31.01 -18.21 37.23
N ALA A 294 29.69 -17.98 37.17
CA ALA A 294 28.97 -17.66 35.93
C ALA A 294 29.54 -16.44 35.17
N ALA A 295 30.30 -15.59 35.85
CA ALA A 295 30.99 -14.43 35.26
C ALA A 295 32.23 -14.84 34.42
N GLU A 296 32.90 -15.93 34.76
CA GLU A 296 34.07 -16.41 34.01
C GLU A 296 33.70 -17.19 32.75
N THR A 297 32.51 -17.81 32.72
CA THR A 297 31.99 -18.50 31.53
C THR A 297 31.45 -17.53 30.46
N GLY A 298 31.06 -16.30 30.81
CA GLY A 298 30.59 -15.26 29.89
C GLY A 298 31.72 -14.57 29.10
N ALA A 299 32.96 -14.55 29.64
CA ALA A 299 34.06 -13.88 28.98
C ALA A 299 34.72 -14.68 27.84
N ALA A 300 34.52 -15.99 27.78
CA ALA A 300 35.12 -16.85 26.76
C ALA A 300 34.33 -16.90 25.43
N ARG A 301 33.18 -16.19 25.29
CA ARG A 301 32.30 -16.19 24.09
C ARG A 301 32.35 -14.89 23.27
N LYS A 302 33.33 -14.02 23.49
CA LYS A 302 33.50 -12.80 22.69
C LYS A 302 34.51 -13.02 21.56
N GLY A 303 34.14 -13.87 20.60
CA GLY A 303 34.78 -13.97 19.30
C GLY A 303 34.39 -12.79 18.43
N ASP A 304 35.38 -12.29 17.76
CA ASP A 304 35.41 -11.19 16.78
C ASP A 304 34.24 -11.16 15.81
N ASP A 305 33.36 -10.17 15.92
CA ASP A 305 32.16 -10.06 15.08
C ASP A 305 32.27 -8.86 14.10
N SER A 306 33.29 -8.96 13.21
CA SER A 306 33.43 -8.06 12.06
C SER A 306 32.26 -8.15 11.06
N ALA A 307 31.50 -9.26 11.10
CA ALA A 307 30.31 -9.47 10.25
C ALA A 307 29.06 -8.70 10.74
N ALA A 308 28.98 -8.39 12.04
CA ALA A 308 27.85 -7.62 12.60
C ALA A 308 27.92 -6.14 12.23
N ARG A 309 29.13 -5.58 12.07
CA ARG A 309 29.29 -4.18 11.63
C ARG A 309 28.96 -3.97 10.16
N ALA A 310 29.20 -4.96 9.30
CA ALA A 310 28.86 -4.88 7.89
C ALA A 310 27.34 -4.94 7.66
N ARG A 311 26.60 -5.66 8.49
CA ARG A 311 25.12 -5.74 8.42
C ARG A 311 24.45 -4.46 8.94
N ALA A 312 25.01 -3.80 9.91
CA ALA A 312 24.49 -2.54 10.41
C ALA A 312 24.63 -1.39 9.39
N ILE A 313 25.71 -1.39 8.59
CA ILE A 313 25.94 -0.37 7.55
C ILE A 313 25.01 -0.58 6.35
N VAL A 314 24.66 -1.83 6.02
CA VAL A 314 23.72 -2.14 4.94
C VAL A 314 22.27 -1.86 5.38
N ALA A 315 21.92 -2.15 6.64
CA ALA A 315 20.60 -1.84 7.19
C ALA A 315 20.35 -0.32 7.25
N THR A 316 21.35 0.45 7.69
CA THR A 316 21.24 1.92 7.73
C THR A 316 21.14 2.55 6.34
N ARG A 317 21.65 1.88 5.28
CA ARG A 317 21.51 2.36 3.90
C ARG A 317 20.16 2.00 3.26
N VAL A 318 19.50 0.97 3.77
CA VAL A 318 18.15 0.58 3.34
C VAL A 318 17.06 1.37 4.10
N GLU A 319 17.33 1.77 5.35
CA GLU A 319 16.45 2.67 6.11
C GLU A 319 16.55 4.16 5.71
N LEU A 320 17.63 4.52 4.99
CA LEU A 320 17.82 5.87 4.41
C LEU A 320 17.55 5.89 2.89
N ALA A 321 16.98 4.84 2.30
CA ALA A 321 16.32 4.94 1.02
C ALA A 321 14.92 5.50 1.30
N PRO A 322 14.75 6.81 1.21
CA PRO A 322 13.48 7.41 1.53
C PRO A 322 12.53 7.13 0.38
N ARG A 323 11.36 7.17 0.68
CA ARG A 323 10.31 7.74 -0.10
C ARG A 323 10.83 8.96 -0.89
N LEU A 324 11.32 8.74 -2.09
CA LEU A 324 11.36 9.65 -3.22
C LEU A 324 10.54 9.02 -4.30
#